data_449b3f8afb982a41f95aa178b739f0dd
#
_entry.id   449b3f8afb982a41f95aa178b739f0dd
#
_cell.length_a   1.000
_cell.length_b   1.000
_cell.length_c   1.000
_cell.angle_alpha   90.00
_cell.angle_beta   90.00
_cell.angle_gamma   90.00
#
_symmetry.space_group_name_H-M   'P 1'
#
loop_
_entity.id
_entity.type
_entity.pdbx_description
1 polymer ?
#
loop_
_entity_poly.entity_id
_entity_poly.type
_entity_poly.pdbx_seq_one_letter_code
_entity_poly.pdbx_strand_id
1 'polypeptide(L)'
;MIKLKINGQEKTWDGDPDLPLLWFIRDEAGLTGTKFGCGVALCGACTVIMDKQAIRACITSVSDAADRDVTTIEGLHPTGDRAVQKAWRQVNVPQCGYCQAGQIMQAAALLMDNPKPSHDQIREAMAGNICRCGCYQRIENAVHLASTGV
;
A
#
# COMPACT_ATOMS: atom_id res chain seq x y z
N MET A 1 15.14 -18.30 12.14
CA MET A 1 14.32 -18.38 10.90
C MET A 1 12.96 -17.74 11.17
N ILE A 2 12.65 -16.65 10.50
CA ILE A 2 11.37 -15.91 10.60
C ILE A 2 10.45 -16.42 9.50
N LYS A 3 9.18 -16.67 9.84
CA LYS A 3 8.13 -17.02 8.88
C LYS A 3 7.15 -15.89 8.76
N LEU A 4 6.71 -15.56 7.54
CA LEU A 4 5.71 -14.55 7.26
C LEU A 4 4.96 -14.93 5.99
N LYS A 5 3.83 -14.28 5.73
CA LYS A 5 3.11 -14.44 4.45
C LYS A 5 3.20 -13.16 3.65
N ILE A 6 3.52 -13.29 2.38
CA ILE A 6 3.45 -12.19 1.42
C ILE A 6 2.47 -12.58 0.31
N ASN A 7 1.39 -11.83 0.19
CA ASN A 7 0.33 -12.09 -0.79
C ASN A 7 -0.21 -13.53 -0.71
N GLY A 8 -0.43 -14.02 0.52
CA GLY A 8 -0.92 -15.37 0.79
C GLY A 8 0.11 -16.50 0.62
N GLN A 9 1.34 -16.19 0.20
CA GLN A 9 2.42 -17.17 0.07
C GLN A 9 3.32 -17.15 1.29
N GLU A 10 3.60 -18.31 1.86
CA GLU A 10 4.57 -18.45 2.94
C GLU A 10 5.99 -18.14 2.45
N LYS A 11 6.69 -17.33 3.20
CA LYS A 11 8.10 -16.98 3.02
C LYS A 11 8.86 -17.22 4.32
N THR A 12 10.14 -17.50 4.19
CA THR A 12 11.03 -17.67 5.32
C THR A 12 12.24 -16.74 5.16
N TRP A 13 12.73 -16.23 6.29
CA TRP A 13 13.90 -15.37 6.32
C TRP A 13 14.87 -15.85 7.41
N ASP A 14 16.13 -16.00 7.05
CA ASP A 14 17.21 -16.46 7.96
C ASP A 14 18.35 -15.43 8.04
N GLY A 15 18.13 -14.24 7.54
CA GLY A 15 19.05 -13.11 7.62
C GLY A 15 18.77 -12.21 8.81
N ASP A 16 19.17 -10.95 8.69
CA ASP A 16 18.97 -9.93 9.72
C ASP A 16 17.49 -9.75 10.06
N PRO A 17 17.05 -9.98 11.32
CA PRO A 17 15.68 -9.79 11.74
C PRO A 17 15.24 -8.31 11.68
N ASP A 18 16.19 -7.38 11.79
CA ASP A 18 15.92 -5.94 11.76
C ASP A 18 15.92 -5.36 10.33
N LEU A 19 16.11 -6.20 9.30
CA LEU A 19 15.98 -5.78 7.92
C LEU A 19 14.61 -5.12 7.70
N PRO A 20 14.54 -3.88 7.16
CA PRO A 20 13.27 -3.27 6.81
C PRO A 20 12.46 -4.14 5.84
N LEU A 21 11.20 -4.38 6.15
CA LEU A 21 10.28 -5.21 5.36
C LEU A 21 10.23 -4.78 3.88
N LEU A 22 10.41 -3.49 3.61
CA LEU A 22 10.49 -2.96 2.25
C LEU A 22 11.56 -3.67 1.40
N TRP A 23 12.75 -3.86 1.94
CA TRP A 23 13.85 -4.52 1.22
C TRP A 23 13.62 -6.01 1.06
N PHE A 24 13.08 -6.66 2.09
CA PHE A 24 12.64 -8.05 1.95
C PHE A 24 11.61 -8.23 0.82
N ILE A 25 10.60 -7.35 0.76
CA ILE A 25 9.57 -7.38 -0.30
C ILE A 25 10.20 -7.19 -1.68
N ARG A 26 11.10 -6.23 -1.83
CA ARG A 26 11.68 -5.87 -3.13
C ARG A 26 12.78 -6.82 -3.59
N ASP A 27 13.72 -7.14 -2.70
CA ASP A 27 14.97 -7.80 -3.08
C ASP A 27 14.87 -9.33 -2.90
N GLU A 28 14.20 -9.80 -1.84
CA GLU A 28 14.07 -11.22 -1.56
C GLU A 28 12.79 -11.82 -2.17
N ALA A 29 11.66 -11.14 -2.04
CA ALA A 29 10.42 -11.61 -2.65
C ALA A 29 10.26 -11.21 -4.12
N GLY A 30 11.10 -10.31 -4.64
CA GLY A 30 11.08 -9.85 -6.03
C GLY A 30 9.87 -8.97 -6.40
N LEU A 31 9.16 -8.41 -5.41
CA LEU A 31 7.95 -7.63 -5.60
C LEU A 31 8.29 -6.13 -5.63
N THR A 32 8.51 -5.57 -6.80
CA THR A 32 9.05 -4.21 -6.98
C THR A 32 8.00 -3.10 -7.03
N GLY A 33 6.72 -3.42 -6.95
CA GLY A 33 5.62 -2.44 -6.96
C GLY A 33 5.62 -1.51 -5.74
N THR A 34 5.99 -2.02 -4.57
CA THR A 34 6.20 -1.21 -3.36
C THR A 34 7.48 -0.41 -3.48
N LYS A 35 7.43 0.91 -3.25
CA LYS A 35 8.54 1.83 -3.57
C LYS A 35 9.21 2.41 -2.31
N PHE A 36 10.52 2.65 -2.42
CA PHE A 36 11.28 3.45 -1.46
C PHE A 36 11.15 4.94 -1.79
N GLY A 37 10.97 5.77 -0.76
CA GLY A 37 10.99 7.23 -0.88
C GLY A 37 11.83 7.86 0.24
N CYS A 38 11.25 8.09 1.42
CA CYS A 38 11.92 8.80 2.53
C CYS A 38 12.73 7.90 3.49
N GLY A 39 12.34 6.62 3.64
CA GLY A 39 12.95 5.69 4.60
C GLY A 39 12.58 5.95 6.08
N VAL A 40 11.72 6.93 6.36
CA VAL A 40 11.37 7.40 7.72
C VAL A 40 9.84 7.55 7.92
N ALA A 41 9.06 6.78 7.20
CA ALA A 41 7.59 6.70 7.26
C ALA A 41 6.81 7.99 6.91
N LEU A 42 7.43 9.00 6.32
CA LEU A 42 6.78 10.29 6.05
C LEU A 42 6.07 10.37 4.69
N CYS A 43 6.60 9.69 3.66
CA CYS A 43 6.10 9.88 2.29
C CYS A 43 4.98 8.91 1.86
N GLY A 44 4.87 7.76 2.49
CA GLY A 44 3.86 6.74 2.19
C GLY A 44 4.09 5.90 0.92
N ALA A 45 5.18 6.10 0.17
CA ALA A 45 5.47 5.33 -1.05
C ALA A 45 5.61 3.82 -0.79
N CYS A 46 6.05 3.44 0.41
CA CYS A 46 6.26 2.06 0.85
C CYS A 46 5.03 1.43 1.55
N THR A 47 3.86 2.03 1.45
CA THR A 47 2.67 1.50 2.12
C THR A 47 2.31 0.11 1.61
N VAL A 48 2.13 -0.81 2.54
CA VAL A 48 1.56 -2.15 2.35
C VAL A 48 0.46 -2.37 3.38
N ILE A 49 -0.33 -3.43 3.22
CA ILE A 49 -1.34 -3.81 4.21
C ILE A 49 -0.82 -5.01 4.99
N MET A 50 -0.79 -4.91 6.31
CA MET A 50 -0.48 -6.00 7.22
C MET A 50 -1.65 -6.16 8.20
N ASP A 51 -2.22 -7.36 8.27
CA ASP A 51 -3.39 -7.66 9.09
C ASP A 51 -4.54 -6.63 8.92
N LYS A 52 -4.84 -6.27 7.68
CA LYS A 52 -5.86 -5.28 7.27
C LYS A 52 -5.54 -3.80 7.59
N GLN A 53 -4.37 -3.51 8.12
CA GLN A 53 -3.94 -2.15 8.42
C GLN A 53 -2.85 -1.68 7.45
N ALA A 54 -2.93 -0.42 7.03
CA ALA A 54 -1.85 0.20 6.25
C ALA A 54 -0.65 0.47 7.16
N ILE A 55 0.52 -0.02 6.74
CA ILE A 55 1.79 0.19 7.44
C ILE A 55 2.85 0.75 6.49
N ARG A 56 3.90 1.32 7.06
CA ARG A 56 5.07 1.82 6.32
C ARG A 56 6.18 0.77 6.36
N ALA A 57 6.37 0.05 5.27
CA ALA A 57 7.34 -1.05 5.18
C ALA A 57 8.81 -0.61 5.35
N CYS A 58 9.12 0.67 5.17
CA CYS A 58 10.49 1.18 5.34
C CYS A 58 10.97 1.26 6.80
N ILE A 59 10.04 1.26 7.78
CA ILE A 59 10.36 1.30 9.22
C ILE A 59 9.85 0.07 9.98
N THR A 60 9.13 -0.80 9.32
CA THR A 60 8.69 -2.09 9.88
C THR A 60 9.77 -3.13 9.59
N SER A 61 10.23 -3.86 10.58
CA SER A 61 11.24 -4.91 10.39
C SER A 61 10.60 -6.21 9.88
N VAL A 62 11.41 -7.12 9.34
CA VAL A 62 10.96 -8.48 8.99
C VAL A 62 10.51 -9.23 10.25
N SER A 63 11.15 -9.00 11.39
CA SER A 63 10.73 -9.58 12.66
C SER A 63 9.36 -9.09 13.14
N ASP A 64 9.01 -7.84 12.90
CA ASP A 64 7.67 -7.31 13.20
C ASP A 64 6.58 -7.96 12.33
N ALA A 65 6.94 -8.45 11.16
CA ALA A 65 6.04 -9.15 10.25
C ALA A 65 5.98 -10.67 10.49
N ALA A 66 6.66 -11.17 11.52
CA ALA A 66 6.67 -12.59 11.86
C ALA A 66 5.25 -13.12 12.10
N ASP A 67 4.92 -14.25 11.47
CA ASP A 67 3.61 -14.92 11.51
C ASP A 67 2.42 -14.07 11.04
N ARG A 68 2.68 -12.95 10.33
CA ARG A 68 1.66 -12.05 9.82
C ARG A 68 1.47 -12.19 8.31
N ASP A 69 0.32 -11.68 7.83
CA ASP A 69 -0.02 -11.65 6.41
C ASP A 69 0.15 -10.23 5.87
N VAL A 70 1.09 -10.09 4.94
CA VAL A 70 1.42 -8.82 4.28
C VAL A 70 0.89 -8.85 2.85
N THR A 71 0.06 -7.88 2.49
CA THR A 71 -0.43 -7.69 1.14
C THR A 71 0.26 -6.49 0.50
N THR A 72 0.91 -6.72 -0.63
CA THR A 72 1.49 -5.67 -1.49
C THR A 72 0.55 -5.30 -2.63
N ILE A 73 0.92 -4.30 -3.43
CA ILE A 73 0.11 -3.88 -4.60
C ILE A 73 -0.09 -5.04 -5.60
N GLU A 74 0.88 -5.93 -5.74
CA GLU A 74 0.80 -7.09 -6.63
C GLU A 74 -0.22 -8.12 -6.14
N GLY A 75 -0.44 -8.22 -4.82
CA GLY A 75 -1.38 -9.15 -4.22
C GLY A 75 -2.74 -8.56 -3.85
N LEU A 76 -2.97 -7.28 -4.12
CA LEU A 76 -4.21 -6.61 -3.72
C LEU A 76 -5.44 -7.19 -4.44
N HIS A 77 -5.27 -7.61 -5.70
CA HIS A 77 -6.28 -8.33 -6.48
C HIS A 77 -5.61 -9.12 -7.61
N PRO A 78 -6.05 -10.36 -7.91
CA PRO A 78 -5.40 -11.22 -8.92
C PRO A 78 -5.29 -10.61 -10.31
N THR A 79 -6.25 -9.77 -10.71
CA THR A 79 -6.30 -9.13 -12.03
C THR A 79 -6.16 -7.61 -11.98
N GLY A 80 -5.87 -7.03 -10.79
CA GLY A 80 -5.80 -5.58 -10.62
C GLY A 80 -7.17 -4.90 -10.70
N ASP A 81 -8.26 -5.60 -10.41
CA ASP A 81 -9.64 -5.12 -10.57
C ASP A 81 -10.37 -4.88 -9.25
N ARG A 82 -9.65 -4.68 -8.15
CA ARG A 82 -10.29 -4.19 -6.93
C ARG A 82 -10.93 -2.82 -7.19
N ALA A 83 -12.04 -2.51 -6.53
CA ALA A 83 -12.79 -1.25 -6.75
C ALA A 83 -11.89 -0.02 -6.79
N VAL A 84 -10.94 0.09 -5.84
CA VAL A 84 -9.97 1.18 -5.81
C VAL A 84 -9.07 1.22 -7.05
N GLN A 85 -8.62 0.07 -7.56
CA GLN A 85 -7.78 0.00 -8.76
C GLN A 85 -8.56 0.35 -10.03
N LYS A 86 -9.82 -0.06 -10.13
CA LYS A 86 -10.73 0.34 -11.22
C LYS A 86 -10.95 1.85 -11.21
N ALA A 87 -11.28 2.41 -10.05
CA ALA A 87 -11.47 3.85 -9.88
C ALA A 87 -10.23 4.65 -10.27
N TRP A 88 -9.03 4.17 -9.90
CA TRP A 88 -7.75 4.79 -10.28
C TRP A 88 -7.58 4.90 -11.78
N ARG A 89 -7.91 3.84 -12.53
CA ARG A 89 -7.87 3.85 -13.99
C ARG A 89 -8.93 4.74 -14.59
N GLN A 90 -10.16 4.68 -14.07
CA GLN A 90 -11.29 5.44 -14.58
C GLN A 90 -11.09 6.96 -14.41
N VAL A 91 -10.55 7.38 -13.28
CA VAL A 91 -10.22 8.79 -12.99
C VAL A 91 -8.92 9.23 -13.68
N ASN A 92 -8.12 8.27 -14.16
CA ASN A 92 -6.79 8.52 -14.74
C ASN A 92 -5.87 9.29 -13.77
N VAL A 93 -5.71 8.75 -12.57
CA VAL A 93 -5.03 9.41 -11.45
C VAL A 93 -3.56 9.72 -11.72
N PRO A 94 -2.70 8.75 -12.18
CA PRO A 94 -1.27 8.93 -12.16
C PRO A 94 -0.73 9.98 -13.13
N GLN A 95 0.38 10.61 -12.74
CA GLN A 95 1.31 11.27 -13.65
C GLN A 95 2.61 10.43 -13.74
N CYS A 96 3.63 10.67 -12.89
CA CYS A 96 4.85 9.84 -12.92
C CYS A 96 4.63 8.39 -12.46
N GLY A 97 3.62 8.14 -11.66
CA GLY A 97 3.26 6.80 -11.19
C GLY A 97 4.00 6.33 -9.95
N TYR A 98 5.06 7.00 -9.51
CA TYR A 98 5.96 6.48 -8.47
C TYR A 98 5.26 6.27 -7.11
N CYS A 99 4.42 7.19 -6.66
CA CYS A 99 3.72 7.12 -5.37
C CYS A 99 2.44 6.26 -5.42
N GLN A 100 2.01 5.80 -6.59
CA GLN A 100 0.65 5.30 -6.77
C GLN A 100 0.39 3.97 -6.08
N ALA A 101 1.35 3.04 -6.03
CA ALA A 101 1.20 1.81 -5.28
C ALA A 101 0.88 2.10 -3.80
N GLY A 102 1.65 2.98 -3.17
CA GLY A 102 1.41 3.40 -1.78
C GLY A 102 0.07 4.11 -1.60
N GLN A 103 -0.33 4.97 -2.53
CA GLN A 103 -1.62 5.66 -2.51
C GLN A 103 -2.79 4.66 -2.59
N ILE A 104 -2.73 3.70 -3.51
CA ILE A 104 -3.75 2.67 -3.70
C ILE A 104 -3.85 1.77 -2.46
N MET A 105 -2.72 1.36 -1.87
CA MET A 105 -2.70 0.51 -0.68
C MET A 105 -3.30 1.24 0.53
N GLN A 106 -2.98 2.51 0.73
CA GLN A 106 -3.59 3.32 1.79
C GLN A 106 -5.10 3.48 1.59
N ALA A 107 -5.54 3.77 0.37
CA ALA A 107 -6.95 3.88 0.02
C ALA A 107 -7.69 2.54 0.22
N ALA A 108 -7.07 1.43 -0.17
CA ALA A 108 -7.64 0.10 0.03
C ALA A 108 -7.85 -0.22 1.52
N ALA A 109 -6.87 0.10 2.36
CA ALA A 109 -6.98 -0.10 3.80
C ALA A 109 -8.10 0.79 4.40
N LEU A 110 -8.19 2.06 3.99
CA LEU A 110 -9.29 2.93 4.39
C LEU A 110 -10.65 2.33 4.05
N LEU A 111 -10.83 1.85 2.81
CA LEU A 111 -12.11 1.30 2.35
C LEU A 111 -12.46 -0.06 2.98
N MET A 112 -11.46 -0.80 3.50
CA MET A 112 -11.70 -2.00 4.30
C MET A 112 -12.26 -1.64 5.69
N ASP A 113 -11.76 -0.58 6.29
CA ASP A 113 -12.18 -0.12 7.62
C ASP A 113 -13.47 0.71 7.56
N ASN A 114 -13.54 1.64 6.61
CA ASN A 114 -14.69 2.50 6.37
C ASN A 114 -15.11 2.44 4.89
N PRO A 115 -16.12 1.63 4.53
CA PRO A 115 -16.54 1.44 3.14
C PRO A 115 -17.16 2.68 2.47
N LYS A 116 -17.60 3.66 3.26
CA LYS A 116 -18.25 4.89 2.76
C LYS A 116 -17.69 6.13 3.46
N PRO A 117 -16.41 6.46 3.26
CA PRO A 117 -15.80 7.61 3.89
C PRO A 117 -16.34 8.93 3.29
N SER A 118 -16.46 9.95 4.12
CA SER A 118 -16.67 11.31 3.65
C SER A 118 -15.40 11.86 2.97
N HIS A 119 -15.53 12.96 2.22
CA HIS A 119 -14.37 13.63 1.62
C HIS A 119 -13.32 14.05 2.67
N ASP A 120 -13.75 14.52 3.84
CA ASP A 120 -12.83 14.88 4.92
C ASP A 120 -12.09 13.66 5.48
N GLN A 121 -12.79 12.54 5.68
CA GLN A 121 -12.18 11.28 6.10
C GLN A 121 -11.19 10.74 5.07
N ILE A 122 -11.48 10.87 3.77
CA ILE A 122 -10.55 10.51 2.70
C ILE A 122 -9.28 11.37 2.79
N ARG A 123 -9.43 12.69 2.89
CA ARG A 123 -8.29 13.61 3.00
C ARG A 123 -7.42 13.32 4.22
N GLU A 124 -8.04 13.08 5.36
CA GLU A 124 -7.34 12.74 6.59
C GLU A 124 -6.57 11.42 6.46
N ALA A 125 -7.21 10.36 5.99
CA ALA A 125 -6.60 9.05 5.83
C ALA A 125 -5.44 9.06 4.81
N MET A 126 -5.55 9.87 3.75
CA MET A 126 -4.56 9.97 2.68
C MET A 126 -3.45 11.00 2.93
N ALA A 127 -3.55 11.79 3.99
CA ALA A 127 -2.62 12.90 4.28
C ALA A 127 -1.16 12.47 4.45
N GLY A 128 -0.91 11.24 4.89
CA GLY A 128 0.44 10.66 5.04
C GLY A 128 1.06 10.12 3.74
N ASN A 129 0.39 10.27 2.59
CA ASN A 129 0.88 9.81 1.28
C ASN A 129 1.15 11.00 0.38
N ILE A 130 2.43 11.25 0.07
CA ILE A 130 2.88 12.42 -0.69
C ILE A 130 2.88 12.10 -2.20
N CYS A 131 2.36 13.03 -3.00
CA CYS A 131 2.45 13.01 -4.45
C CYS A 131 3.14 14.27 -4.97
N ARG A 132 4.37 14.17 -5.47
CA ARG A 132 5.13 15.33 -5.97
C ARG A 132 4.52 15.93 -7.24
N CYS A 133 3.77 15.13 -8.00
CA CYS A 133 3.02 15.59 -9.18
C CYS A 133 1.71 16.31 -8.83
N GLY A 134 1.30 16.32 -7.56
CA GLY A 134 0.10 17.03 -7.10
C GLY A 134 -1.21 16.37 -7.53
N CYS A 135 -1.27 15.07 -7.68
CA CYS A 135 -2.48 14.35 -8.12
C CYS A 135 -3.57 14.23 -7.02
N TYR A 136 -3.47 14.97 -5.93
CA TYR A 136 -4.32 14.80 -4.74
C TYR A 136 -5.82 14.87 -5.02
N GLN A 137 -6.26 15.80 -5.88
CA GLN A 137 -7.68 15.91 -6.23
C GLN A 137 -8.18 14.67 -6.97
N ARG A 138 -7.37 14.11 -7.88
CA ARG A 138 -7.71 12.88 -8.59
C ARG A 138 -7.71 11.68 -7.66
N ILE A 139 -6.78 11.63 -6.71
CA ILE A 139 -6.72 10.59 -5.68
C ILE A 139 -7.99 10.61 -4.84
N GLU A 140 -8.38 11.76 -4.30
CA GLU A 140 -9.61 11.92 -3.52
C GLU A 140 -10.85 11.48 -4.32
N ASN A 141 -10.96 11.93 -5.57
CA ASN A 141 -12.06 11.56 -6.46
C ASN A 141 -12.09 10.05 -6.73
N ALA A 142 -10.95 9.42 -6.92
CA ALA A 142 -10.86 7.98 -7.15
C ALA A 142 -11.26 7.16 -5.92
N VAL A 143 -10.85 7.58 -4.72
CA VAL A 143 -11.26 6.92 -3.46
C VAL A 143 -12.77 7.07 -3.27
N HIS A 144 -13.31 8.26 -3.49
CA HIS A 144 -14.75 8.49 -3.40
C HIS A 144 -15.51 7.61 -4.41
N LEU A 145 -15.08 7.57 -5.67
CA LEU A 145 -15.69 6.72 -6.69
C LEU A 145 -15.65 5.24 -6.30
N ALA A 146 -14.53 4.76 -5.79
CA ALA A 146 -14.40 3.38 -5.32
C ALA A 146 -15.37 3.03 -4.18
N SER A 147 -15.74 4.02 -3.36
CA SER A 147 -16.67 3.85 -2.23
C SER A 147 -18.16 3.89 -2.64
N THR A 148 -18.47 4.48 -3.79
CA THR A 148 -19.85 4.66 -4.28
C THR A 148 -20.26 3.66 -5.37
N GLY A 149 -19.30 2.93 -5.91
CA GLY A 149 -19.48 1.91 -6.94
C GLY A 149 -18.80 2.29 -8.26
N VAL A 150 -17.98 1.35 -8.74
CA VAL A 150 -17.25 1.39 -10.03
C VAL A 150 -17.74 0.26 -10.90
#